data_682b7a43df239854b5a3ff0a0c7e963a
#
_entry.id   682b7a43df239854b5a3ff0a0c7e963a
#
_cell.length_a   1.000
_cell.length_b   1.000
_cell.length_c   1.000
_cell.angle_alpha   90.00
_cell.angle_beta   90.00
_cell.angle_gamma   90.00
#
_symmetry.space_group_name_H-M   'P 1'
#
loop_
_entity.id
_entity.type
_entity.pdbx_description
1 polymer ?
#
loop_
_entity_poly.entity_id
_entity_poly.type
_entity_poly.pdbx_seq_one_letter_code
_entity_poly.pdbx_strand_id
1 'polypeptide(L)'
;AIRDDLRSLPNGDMRLLPTGLELPIRHFAERMIAGSDNTATDHLIGRLGRPRIQAGFADQGHSRPDANRPLLMTREWFAIRMRLRDTQIERYLAADAGKRLRILANTVDPLAAQLSDAEPWPGPRFLDRIEWFAGGADLVRAIEWLWRRSDGVEGAPVRDALSLNPGSCWHPDTWRYVGYKGGYETGAMSNSWLLQRQDGRWFAFSAVINDTQREIDANGLWLLQTAAERLLAATD
;
A
#
# COMPACT_ATOMS: atom_id res chain seq x y z
N ALA A 1 -17.37 11.65 3.26
CA ALA A 1 -18.22 11.33 2.11
C ALA A 1 -17.38 10.82 0.93
N ILE A 2 -17.98 9.99 0.06
CA ILE A 2 -17.37 9.56 -1.21
C ILE A 2 -17.28 10.76 -2.15
N ARG A 3 -16.10 10.95 -2.77
CA ARG A 3 -15.79 12.04 -3.68
C ARG A 3 -15.32 11.50 -5.02
N ASP A 4 -15.81 12.08 -6.13
CA ASP A 4 -15.44 11.66 -7.48
C ASP A 4 -13.97 11.92 -7.82
N ASP A 5 -13.43 13.05 -7.31
CA ASP A 5 -12.04 13.44 -7.51
C ASP A 5 -11.01 12.58 -6.74
N LEU A 6 -11.48 11.62 -5.95
CA LEU A 6 -10.66 10.67 -5.20
C LEU A 6 -10.94 9.20 -5.58
N ARG A 7 -11.72 8.97 -6.65
CA ARG A 7 -11.89 7.60 -7.16
C ARG A 7 -10.62 7.12 -7.85
N SER A 8 -10.32 5.84 -7.65
CA SER A 8 -9.13 5.21 -8.22
C SER A 8 -9.42 3.80 -8.72
N LEU A 9 -8.61 3.35 -9.65
CA LEU A 9 -8.61 2.01 -10.26
C LEU A 9 -7.51 1.13 -9.63
N PRO A 10 -7.52 -0.17 -9.96
CA PRO A 10 -8.65 -1.01 -10.35
C PRO A 10 -9.34 -1.63 -9.12
N ASN A 11 -8.61 -1.75 -8.00
CA ASN A 11 -9.01 -2.53 -6.84
C ASN A 11 -10.06 -1.84 -5.96
N GLY A 12 -10.97 -2.66 -5.43
CA GLY A 12 -11.96 -2.26 -4.46
C GLY A 12 -13.31 -1.89 -5.07
N ASP A 13 -14.32 -1.92 -4.22
CA ASP A 13 -15.72 -1.63 -4.56
C ASP A 13 -16.15 -0.21 -4.18
N MET A 14 -15.37 0.52 -3.39
CA MET A 14 -15.74 1.87 -2.96
C MET A 14 -15.83 2.87 -4.12
N ARG A 15 -15.16 2.61 -5.22
CA ARG A 15 -15.28 3.41 -6.45
C ARG A 15 -16.66 3.33 -7.11
N LEU A 16 -17.44 2.31 -6.78
CA LEU A 16 -18.81 2.11 -7.31
C LEU A 16 -19.89 2.73 -6.43
N LEU A 17 -19.54 3.19 -5.23
CA LEU A 17 -20.49 3.79 -4.31
C LEU A 17 -20.96 5.18 -4.78
N PRO A 18 -22.20 5.58 -4.44
CA PRO A 18 -22.73 6.89 -4.82
C PRO A 18 -21.87 8.05 -4.29
N THR A 19 -21.66 9.07 -5.12
CA THR A 19 -21.02 10.33 -4.70
C THR A 19 -21.80 10.97 -3.56
N GLY A 20 -21.10 11.48 -2.57
CA GLY A 20 -21.69 12.10 -1.38
C GLY A 20 -22.11 11.09 -0.30
N LEU A 21 -22.07 9.79 -0.53
CA LEU A 21 -22.35 8.80 0.50
C LEU A 21 -21.38 8.97 1.68
N GLU A 22 -21.91 9.18 2.87
CA GLU A 22 -21.12 9.30 4.09
C GLU A 22 -20.91 7.94 4.74
N LEU A 23 -19.66 7.64 5.05
CA LEU A 23 -19.24 6.41 5.72
C LEU A 23 -18.26 6.73 6.84
N PRO A 24 -18.25 5.94 7.92
CA PRO A 24 -17.25 6.08 8.99
C PRO A 24 -15.82 5.95 8.44
N ILE A 25 -14.88 6.70 9.01
CA ILE A 25 -13.46 6.60 8.61
C ILE A 25 -12.90 5.19 8.78
N ARG A 26 -13.38 4.47 9.78
CA ARG A 26 -13.04 3.06 10.02
C ARG A 26 -13.34 2.20 8.78
N HIS A 27 -14.47 2.42 8.13
CA HIS A 27 -14.82 1.67 6.92
C HIS A 27 -13.79 1.88 5.79
N PHE A 28 -13.32 3.13 5.58
CA PHE A 28 -12.24 3.39 4.62
C PHE A 28 -10.94 2.67 5.00
N ALA A 29 -10.57 2.67 6.29
CA ALA A 29 -9.37 1.98 6.75
C ALA A 29 -9.46 0.46 6.55
N GLU A 30 -10.59 -0.15 6.89
CA GLU A 30 -10.85 -1.58 6.70
C GLU A 30 -10.78 -1.96 5.21
N ARG A 31 -11.42 -1.17 4.32
CA ARG A 31 -11.37 -1.42 2.88
C ARG A 31 -9.98 -1.23 2.29
N MET A 32 -9.25 -0.21 2.73
CA MET A 32 -7.85 0.01 2.34
C MET A 32 -6.96 -1.18 2.71
N ILE A 33 -7.11 -1.70 3.92
CA ILE A 33 -6.25 -2.79 4.42
C ILE A 33 -6.70 -4.14 3.87
N ALA A 34 -7.95 -4.54 4.12
CA ALA A 34 -8.43 -5.90 3.80
C ALA A 34 -8.63 -6.13 2.30
N GLY A 35 -9.16 -5.14 1.60
CA GLY A 35 -9.47 -5.21 0.16
C GLY A 35 -8.44 -4.56 -0.75
N SER A 36 -7.40 -3.93 -0.19
CA SER A 36 -6.48 -3.07 -0.97
C SER A 36 -7.25 -2.05 -1.83
N ASP A 37 -8.35 -1.48 -1.30
CA ASP A 37 -9.20 -0.56 -2.04
C ASP A 37 -8.48 0.77 -2.28
N ASN A 38 -8.20 1.05 -3.55
CA ASN A 38 -7.48 2.24 -3.97
C ASN A 38 -8.28 3.53 -3.74
N THR A 39 -9.59 3.49 -3.92
CA THR A 39 -10.48 4.62 -3.64
C THR A 39 -10.50 4.94 -2.15
N ALA A 40 -10.57 3.92 -1.29
CA ALA A 40 -10.45 4.10 0.16
C ALA A 40 -9.10 4.73 0.54
N THR A 41 -8.01 4.25 -0.06
CA THR A 41 -6.66 4.77 0.15
C THR A 41 -6.57 6.25 -0.19
N ASP A 42 -7.04 6.64 -1.38
CA ASP A 42 -6.97 8.04 -1.84
C ASP A 42 -7.85 8.98 -1.00
N HIS A 43 -9.02 8.51 -0.52
CA HIS A 43 -9.84 9.26 0.43
C HIS A 43 -9.13 9.50 1.76
N LEU A 44 -8.40 8.49 2.28
CA LEU A 44 -7.61 8.64 3.50
C LEU A 44 -6.43 9.59 3.30
N ILE A 45 -5.71 9.48 2.17
CA ILE A 45 -4.64 10.42 1.82
C ILE A 45 -5.20 11.85 1.69
N GLY A 46 -6.33 12.02 1.01
CA GLY A 46 -6.99 13.31 0.87
C GLY A 46 -7.43 13.93 2.19
N ARG A 47 -7.92 13.10 3.13
CA ARG A 47 -8.35 13.57 4.46
C ARG A 47 -7.18 13.90 5.39
N LEU A 48 -6.14 13.09 5.40
CA LEU A 48 -4.98 13.29 6.27
C LEU A 48 -4.02 14.36 5.74
N GLY A 49 -3.94 14.48 4.42
CA GLY A 49 -2.99 15.32 3.71
C GLY A 49 -1.61 14.66 3.58
N ARG A 50 -1.00 14.78 2.41
CA ARG A 50 0.34 14.24 2.11
C ARG A 50 1.42 14.67 3.12
N PRO A 51 1.51 15.95 3.53
CA PRO A 51 2.57 16.38 4.46
C PRO A 51 2.55 15.61 5.78
N ARG A 52 1.36 15.33 6.32
CA ARG A 52 1.21 14.58 7.57
C ARG A 52 1.64 13.12 7.42
N ILE A 53 1.25 12.48 6.32
CA ILE A 53 1.64 11.08 6.05
C ILE A 53 3.15 10.99 5.83
N GLN A 54 3.72 11.88 5.03
CA GLN A 54 5.16 11.93 4.75
C GLN A 54 6.01 12.19 6.00
N ALA A 55 5.52 13.01 6.94
CA ALA A 55 6.18 13.20 8.23
C ALA A 55 6.21 11.90 9.04
N GLY A 56 5.16 11.09 8.98
CA GLY A 56 5.08 9.79 9.65
C GLY A 56 6.09 8.75 9.18
N PHE A 57 6.71 8.90 8.00
CA PHE A 57 7.76 7.98 7.54
C PHE A 57 9.00 8.02 8.43
N ALA A 58 9.36 9.20 8.95
CA ALA A 58 10.47 9.33 9.90
C ALA A 58 10.15 8.63 11.23
N ASP A 59 8.93 8.78 11.73
CA ASP A 59 8.48 8.13 12.98
C ASP A 59 8.45 6.59 12.86
N GLN A 60 8.26 6.09 11.66
CA GLN A 60 8.31 4.65 11.33
C GLN A 60 9.74 4.15 11.12
N GLY A 61 10.74 5.01 11.11
CA GLY A 61 12.13 4.66 10.85
C GLY A 61 12.40 4.27 9.38
N HIS A 62 11.63 4.84 8.44
CA HIS A 62 11.82 4.59 7.01
C HIS A 62 13.22 5.04 6.56
N SER A 63 13.99 4.16 5.90
CA SER A 63 15.38 4.40 5.54
C SER A 63 15.58 5.48 4.47
N ARG A 64 14.59 5.65 3.57
CA ARG A 64 14.62 6.61 2.45
C ARG A 64 13.29 7.36 2.29
N PRO A 65 12.86 8.15 3.31
CA PRO A 65 11.54 8.79 3.28
C PRO A 65 11.35 9.75 2.09
N ASP A 66 12.44 10.37 1.62
CA ASP A 66 12.40 11.33 0.50
C ASP A 66 12.13 10.66 -0.86
N ALA A 67 12.37 9.35 -1.00
CA ALA A 67 12.01 8.61 -2.20
C ALA A 67 10.48 8.63 -2.47
N ASN A 68 9.68 8.81 -1.40
CA ASN A 68 8.22 8.89 -1.46
C ASN A 68 7.70 10.34 -1.47
N ARG A 69 8.46 11.31 -1.98
CA ARG A 69 8.04 12.73 -2.01
C ARG A 69 7.96 13.27 -3.44
N PRO A 70 6.78 13.84 -3.81
CA PRO A 70 5.53 13.79 -3.04
C PRO A 70 4.94 12.38 -3.01
N LEU A 71 4.28 12.03 -1.90
CA LEU A 71 3.53 10.79 -1.81
C LEU A 71 2.44 10.79 -2.89
N LEU A 72 2.46 9.82 -3.78
CA LEU A 72 1.43 9.69 -4.81
C LEU A 72 0.14 9.11 -4.21
N MET A 73 -0.99 9.62 -4.69
CA MET A 73 -2.26 8.91 -4.62
C MET A 73 -2.25 7.75 -5.60
N THR A 74 -3.07 6.72 -5.36
CA THR A 74 -3.15 5.57 -6.26
C THR A 74 -3.63 5.99 -7.65
N ARG A 75 -4.63 6.87 -7.71
CA ARG A 75 -5.13 7.43 -8.98
C ARG A 75 -4.07 8.19 -9.78
N GLU A 76 -3.17 8.90 -9.10
CA GLU A 76 -2.07 9.63 -9.74
C GLU A 76 -1.01 8.68 -10.28
N TRP A 77 -0.67 7.65 -9.51
CA TRP A 77 0.25 6.59 -9.94
C TRP A 77 -0.25 5.93 -11.23
N PHE A 78 -1.53 5.55 -11.28
CA PHE A 78 -2.13 4.99 -12.49
C PHE A 78 -2.07 5.96 -13.66
N ALA A 79 -2.46 7.21 -13.47
CA ALA A 79 -2.45 8.22 -14.54
C ALA A 79 -1.04 8.48 -15.07
N ILE A 80 -0.03 8.55 -14.20
CA ILE A 80 1.36 8.73 -14.62
C ILE A 80 1.79 7.54 -15.49
N ARG A 81 1.62 6.31 -15.00
CA ARG A 81 2.14 5.13 -15.68
C ARG A 81 1.35 4.74 -16.94
N MET A 82 0.04 5.00 -16.96
CA MET A 82 -0.83 4.62 -18.08
C MET A 82 -0.96 5.71 -19.16
N ARG A 83 -0.91 6.99 -18.79
CA ARG A 83 -1.28 8.09 -19.69
C ARG A 83 -0.13 9.03 -20.05
N LEU A 84 0.89 9.18 -19.20
CA LEU A 84 2.01 10.05 -19.55
C LEU A 84 2.97 9.33 -20.49
N ARG A 85 3.49 10.09 -21.48
CA ARG A 85 4.60 9.65 -22.31
C ARG A 85 5.89 9.67 -21.50
N ASP A 86 6.88 8.87 -21.90
CA ASP A 86 8.17 8.77 -21.20
C ASP A 86 8.82 10.14 -20.99
N THR A 87 8.81 11.01 -22.01
CA THR A 87 9.35 12.37 -21.89
C THR A 87 8.63 13.24 -20.85
N GLN A 88 7.36 12.99 -20.59
CA GLN A 88 6.59 13.70 -19.56
C GLN A 88 6.93 13.14 -18.19
N ILE A 89 7.10 11.80 -18.07
CA ILE A 89 7.55 11.15 -16.82
C ILE A 89 8.96 11.63 -16.48
N GLU A 90 9.88 11.67 -17.43
CA GLU A 90 11.25 12.19 -17.22
C GLU A 90 11.23 13.64 -16.73
N ARG A 91 10.36 14.49 -17.29
CA ARG A 91 10.18 15.87 -16.83
C ARG A 91 9.64 15.92 -15.38
N TYR A 92 8.70 15.04 -15.05
CA TYR A 92 8.19 14.91 -13.66
C TYR A 92 9.30 14.50 -12.72
N LEU A 93 10.10 13.50 -13.08
CA LEU A 93 11.20 12.97 -12.26
C LEU A 93 12.32 13.98 -12.06
N ALA A 94 12.62 14.81 -13.08
CA ALA A 94 13.62 15.88 -12.99
C ALA A 94 13.16 17.11 -12.19
N ALA A 95 11.86 17.21 -11.89
CA ALA A 95 11.28 18.35 -11.17
C ALA A 95 11.53 18.28 -9.67
N ASP A 96 11.66 19.44 -9.01
CA ASP A 96 11.60 19.56 -7.56
C ASP A 96 10.19 19.22 -7.01
N ALA A 97 10.09 18.98 -5.71
CA ALA A 97 8.83 18.57 -5.07
C ALA A 97 7.67 19.54 -5.33
N GLY A 98 7.91 20.85 -5.34
CA GLY A 98 6.88 21.85 -5.62
C GLY A 98 6.40 21.82 -7.07
N LYS A 99 7.32 21.61 -8.02
CA LYS A 99 6.96 21.41 -9.44
C LYS A 99 6.24 20.10 -9.66
N ARG A 100 6.67 19.01 -9.00
CA ARG A 100 5.95 17.73 -9.05
C ARG A 100 4.51 17.88 -8.60
N LEU A 101 4.23 18.56 -7.48
CA LEU A 101 2.87 18.83 -7.01
C LEU A 101 2.05 19.63 -8.04
N ARG A 102 2.64 20.61 -8.70
CA ARG A 102 1.95 21.36 -9.78
C ARG A 102 1.66 20.47 -11.01
N ILE A 103 2.58 19.58 -11.37
CA ILE A 103 2.35 18.61 -12.48
C ILE A 103 1.22 17.66 -12.08
N LEU A 104 1.21 17.15 -10.84
CA LEU A 104 0.12 16.32 -10.34
C LEU A 104 -1.23 17.04 -10.50
N ALA A 105 -1.36 18.22 -9.94
CA ALA A 105 -2.62 18.97 -9.96
C ALA A 105 -3.09 19.39 -11.37
N ASN A 106 -2.16 19.83 -12.22
CA ASN A 106 -2.54 20.47 -13.51
C ASN A 106 -2.52 19.51 -14.70
N THR A 107 -1.83 18.38 -14.58
CA THR A 107 -1.66 17.44 -15.70
C THR A 107 -2.17 16.04 -15.33
N VAL A 108 -1.76 15.50 -14.17
CA VAL A 108 -2.04 14.12 -13.80
C VAL A 108 -3.47 13.94 -13.31
N ASP A 109 -3.96 14.81 -12.44
CA ASP A 109 -5.31 14.72 -11.90
C ASP A 109 -6.42 14.78 -12.97
N PRO A 110 -6.35 15.66 -13.97
CA PRO A 110 -7.31 15.63 -15.09
C PRO A 110 -7.26 14.32 -15.89
N LEU A 111 -6.09 13.71 -16.05
CA LEU A 111 -5.95 12.41 -16.72
C LEU A 111 -6.48 11.27 -15.85
N ALA A 112 -6.21 11.31 -14.56
CA ALA A 112 -6.72 10.33 -13.61
C ALA A 112 -8.26 10.25 -13.58
N ALA A 113 -8.93 11.40 -13.73
CA ALA A 113 -10.39 11.47 -13.82
C ALA A 113 -10.99 10.80 -15.08
N GLN A 114 -10.16 10.52 -16.09
CA GLN A 114 -10.54 9.91 -17.36
C GLN A 114 -10.17 8.43 -17.45
N LEU A 115 -9.51 7.86 -16.44
CA LEU A 115 -9.13 6.45 -16.43
C LEU A 115 -10.36 5.54 -16.32
N SER A 116 -10.30 4.41 -16.99
CA SER A 116 -11.34 3.37 -16.96
C SER A 116 -10.73 1.98 -16.79
N ASP A 117 -11.54 0.99 -16.45
CA ASP A 117 -11.10 -0.41 -16.32
C ASP A 117 -10.62 -1.02 -17.66
N ALA A 118 -10.91 -0.37 -18.78
CA ALA A 118 -10.47 -0.80 -20.09
C ALA A 118 -9.02 -0.43 -20.43
N GLU A 119 -8.34 0.32 -19.57
CA GLU A 119 -6.94 0.68 -19.79
C GLU A 119 -6.04 -0.56 -19.74
N PRO A 120 -5.10 -0.69 -20.70
CA PRO A 120 -4.11 -1.76 -20.63
C PRO A 120 -3.19 -1.55 -19.42
N TRP A 121 -2.90 -2.63 -18.71
CA TRP A 121 -1.97 -2.57 -17.58
C TRP A 121 -0.55 -2.19 -18.07
N PRO A 122 0.15 -1.28 -17.41
CA PRO A 122 1.37 -0.65 -17.99
C PRO A 122 2.63 -1.53 -17.96
N GLY A 123 2.58 -2.77 -17.49
CA GLY A 123 3.78 -3.57 -17.26
C GLY A 123 4.71 -2.94 -16.22
N PRO A 124 5.98 -3.39 -16.05
CA PRO A 124 6.92 -2.87 -15.05
C PRO A 124 7.57 -1.54 -15.45
N ARG A 125 6.84 -0.67 -16.15
CA ARG A 125 7.30 0.61 -16.67
C ARG A 125 7.62 1.61 -15.55
N PHE A 126 8.85 2.10 -15.44
CA PHE A 126 9.34 3.01 -14.40
C PHE A 126 9.16 2.50 -12.96
N LEU A 127 9.16 1.20 -12.75
CA LEU A 127 9.00 0.56 -11.45
C LEU A 127 10.04 1.04 -10.42
N ASP A 128 11.26 1.30 -10.84
CA ASP A 128 12.38 1.78 -10.03
C ASP A 128 12.33 3.28 -9.71
N ARG A 129 11.37 4.03 -10.29
CA ARG A 129 11.36 5.50 -10.24
C ARG A 129 9.98 6.11 -9.94
N ILE A 130 8.89 5.42 -10.23
CA ILE A 130 7.50 5.84 -9.96
C ILE A 130 6.82 4.73 -9.17
N GLU A 131 6.99 4.76 -7.86
CA GLU A 131 6.44 3.78 -6.92
C GLU A 131 6.32 4.34 -5.50
N TRP A 132 5.80 3.51 -4.59
CA TRP A 132 5.91 3.68 -3.15
C TRP A 132 7.05 2.81 -2.65
N PHE A 133 8.18 3.46 -2.36
CA PHE A 133 9.43 2.77 -2.08
C PHE A 133 9.56 2.41 -0.61
N ALA A 134 9.80 1.13 -0.32
CA ALA A 134 10.20 0.63 0.99
C ALA A 134 11.00 -0.67 0.82
N GLY A 135 12.07 -0.82 1.61
CA GLY A 135 12.75 -2.10 1.72
C GLY A 135 12.03 -3.03 2.72
N GLY A 136 12.36 -4.34 2.72
CA GLY A 136 11.77 -5.29 3.68
C GLY A 136 11.96 -4.86 5.14
N ALA A 137 13.13 -4.30 5.48
CA ALA A 137 13.37 -3.78 6.82
C ALA A 137 12.52 -2.53 7.15
N ASP A 138 12.20 -1.69 6.17
CA ASP A 138 11.29 -0.55 6.36
C ASP A 138 9.86 -1.02 6.65
N LEU A 139 9.42 -2.05 5.94
CA LEU A 139 8.08 -2.64 6.14
C LEU A 139 7.97 -3.32 7.51
N VAL A 140 9.02 -4.04 7.96
CA VAL A 140 9.04 -4.61 9.33
C VAL A 140 8.94 -3.51 10.38
N ARG A 141 9.70 -2.40 10.23
CA ARG A 141 9.59 -1.25 11.15
C ARG A 141 8.20 -0.61 11.12
N ALA A 142 7.58 -0.50 9.96
CA ALA A 142 6.21 0.01 9.84
C ALA A 142 5.19 -0.90 10.55
N ILE A 143 5.32 -2.21 10.41
CA ILE A 143 4.47 -3.20 11.12
C ILE A 143 4.70 -3.12 12.64
N GLU A 144 5.95 -3.02 13.09
CA GLU A 144 6.27 -2.83 14.51
C GLU A 144 5.71 -1.50 15.05
N TRP A 145 5.80 -0.43 14.27
CA TRP A 145 5.23 0.87 14.62
C TRP A 145 3.69 0.80 14.76
N LEU A 146 3.01 0.10 13.87
CA LEU A 146 1.57 -0.17 13.95
C LEU A 146 1.23 -1.02 15.18
N TRP A 147 1.99 -2.08 15.44
CA TRP A 147 1.81 -2.95 16.61
C TRP A 147 1.86 -2.16 17.92
N ARG A 148 2.89 -1.33 18.10
CA ARG A 148 3.06 -0.50 19.29
C ARG A 148 1.91 0.48 19.50
N ARG A 149 1.24 0.95 18.43
CA ARG A 149 0.13 1.89 18.47
C ARG A 149 -1.24 1.23 18.47
N SER A 150 -1.30 -0.06 18.27
CA SER A 150 -2.55 -0.83 18.24
C SER A 150 -2.97 -1.36 19.60
N ASP A 151 -2.25 -1.02 20.66
CA ASP A 151 -2.54 -1.44 22.02
C ASP A 151 -3.70 -0.64 22.62
N GLY A 152 -4.46 -1.30 23.53
CA GLY A 152 -5.60 -0.68 24.20
C GLY A 152 -6.81 -0.45 23.28
N VAL A 153 -7.82 0.18 23.84
CA VAL A 153 -9.12 0.39 23.18
C VAL A 153 -9.01 1.30 21.96
N GLU A 154 -8.18 2.35 22.04
CA GLU A 154 -7.99 3.30 20.94
C GLU A 154 -7.24 2.68 19.75
N GLY A 155 -6.34 1.75 20.01
CA GLY A 155 -5.54 1.06 18.99
C GLY A 155 -6.22 -0.17 18.39
N ALA A 156 -7.21 -0.76 19.08
CA ALA A 156 -7.90 -1.97 18.63
C ALA A 156 -8.41 -1.90 17.18
N PRO A 157 -8.98 -0.79 16.68
CA PRO A 157 -9.42 -0.72 15.29
C PRO A 157 -8.32 -0.96 14.26
N VAL A 158 -7.04 -0.67 14.59
CA VAL A 158 -5.90 -0.96 13.71
C VAL A 158 -5.67 -2.48 13.63
N ARG A 159 -5.67 -3.18 14.77
CA ARG A 159 -5.56 -4.65 14.80
C ARG A 159 -6.71 -5.33 14.08
N ASP A 160 -7.92 -4.85 14.32
CA ASP A 160 -9.13 -5.37 13.68
C ASP A 160 -8.98 -5.26 12.15
N ALA A 161 -8.64 -4.08 11.63
CA ALA A 161 -8.49 -3.86 10.20
C ALA A 161 -7.40 -4.74 9.58
N LEU A 162 -6.25 -4.90 10.25
CA LEU A 162 -5.14 -5.75 9.77
C LEU A 162 -5.53 -7.24 9.72
N SER A 163 -6.40 -7.71 10.62
CA SER A 163 -6.78 -9.13 10.70
C SER A 163 -7.94 -9.54 9.80
N LEU A 164 -8.61 -8.59 9.14
CA LEU A 164 -9.75 -8.90 8.25
C LEU A 164 -9.39 -9.78 7.05
N ASN A 165 -8.13 -9.72 6.62
CA ASN A 165 -7.61 -10.55 5.55
C ASN A 165 -6.23 -11.06 5.96
N PRO A 166 -6.04 -12.37 6.24
CA PRO A 166 -4.76 -12.91 6.68
C PRO A 166 -3.71 -13.03 5.54
N GLY A 167 -4.11 -12.77 4.29
CA GLY A 167 -3.23 -12.82 3.12
C GLY A 167 -2.86 -14.23 2.66
N SER A 168 -2.96 -15.22 3.52
CA SER A 168 -2.69 -16.63 3.22
C SER A 168 -3.17 -17.56 4.34
N CYS A 169 -2.94 -18.85 4.15
CA CYS A 169 -3.32 -19.88 5.13
C CYS A 169 -2.26 -19.98 6.25
N TRP A 170 -2.39 -19.22 7.31
CA TRP A 170 -1.65 -19.39 8.55
C TRP A 170 -2.39 -20.36 9.47
N HIS A 171 -1.67 -21.37 10.02
CA HIS A 171 -2.32 -22.43 10.79
C HIS A 171 -2.85 -21.88 12.13
N PRO A 172 -4.16 -21.98 12.42
CA PRO A 172 -4.76 -21.36 13.62
C PRO A 172 -4.26 -21.97 14.95
N ASP A 173 -3.82 -23.24 14.94
CA ASP A 173 -3.24 -23.87 16.14
C ASP A 173 -1.86 -23.28 16.49
N THR A 174 -1.19 -22.65 15.53
CA THR A 174 0.10 -21.97 15.74
C THR A 174 -0.08 -20.49 15.98
N TRP A 175 -0.96 -19.85 15.20
CA TRP A 175 -1.08 -18.40 15.14
C TRP A 175 -2.44 -17.93 15.71
N ARG A 176 -2.37 -17.27 16.85
CA ARG A 176 -3.53 -16.67 17.52
C ARG A 176 -4.06 -15.42 16.83
N TYR A 177 -3.16 -14.66 16.18
CA TYR A 177 -3.48 -13.43 15.44
C TYR A 177 -2.62 -13.37 14.18
N VAL A 178 -3.26 -12.97 13.09
CA VAL A 178 -2.62 -12.74 11.81
C VAL A 178 -3.11 -11.42 11.25
N GLY A 179 -2.28 -10.39 11.32
CA GLY A 179 -2.49 -9.11 10.64
C GLY A 179 -1.69 -9.08 9.35
N TYR A 180 -2.27 -8.54 8.27
CA TYR A 180 -1.67 -8.59 6.94
C TYR A 180 -1.90 -7.33 6.14
N LYS A 181 -0.90 -6.98 5.31
CA LYS A 181 -1.07 -6.11 4.15
C LYS A 181 -0.15 -6.56 3.03
N GLY A 182 -0.73 -6.79 1.87
CA GLY A 182 -0.03 -7.08 0.63
C GLY A 182 -0.12 -5.94 -0.37
N GLY A 183 0.81 -5.95 -1.33
CA GLY A 183 0.80 -5.10 -2.50
C GLY A 183 1.30 -5.87 -3.71
N TYR A 184 0.67 -5.65 -4.85
CA TYR A 184 1.03 -6.24 -6.13
C TYR A 184 0.89 -5.23 -7.25
N GLU A 185 1.88 -5.22 -8.11
CA GLU A 185 1.79 -4.66 -9.46
C GLU A 185 2.68 -5.46 -10.41
N THR A 186 2.57 -5.24 -11.72
CA THR A 186 3.43 -5.94 -12.69
C THR A 186 4.90 -5.65 -12.42
N GLY A 187 5.66 -6.65 -12.02
CA GLY A 187 7.07 -6.52 -11.69
C GLY A 187 7.38 -6.27 -10.21
N ALA A 188 6.38 -6.08 -9.33
CA ALA A 188 6.63 -6.00 -7.89
C ALA A 188 5.54 -6.66 -7.05
N MET A 189 5.95 -7.31 -5.98
CA MET A 189 5.04 -7.83 -4.95
C MET A 189 5.66 -7.68 -3.57
N SER A 190 4.87 -7.28 -2.61
CA SER A 190 5.25 -7.20 -1.21
C SER A 190 4.15 -7.76 -0.33
N ASN A 191 4.55 -8.54 0.68
CA ASN A 191 3.64 -9.05 1.69
C ASN A 191 4.25 -8.80 3.06
N SER A 192 3.44 -8.29 3.99
CA SER A 192 3.86 -7.97 5.34
C SER A 192 2.84 -8.46 6.36
N TRP A 193 3.32 -9.09 7.41
CA TRP A 193 2.51 -9.67 8.47
C TRP A 193 2.94 -9.22 9.85
N LEU A 194 1.93 -9.02 10.70
CA LEU A 194 2.04 -8.96 12.15
C LEU A 194 1.40 -10.23 12.71
N LEU A 195 2.20 -11.04 13.39
CA LEU A 195 1.79 -12.38 13.82
C LEU A 195 1.88 -12.49 15.33
N GLN A 196 0.88 -13.11 15.98
CA GLN A 196 0.99 -13.56 17.36
C GLN A 196 0.85 -15.06 17.43
N ARG A 197 1.87 -15.72 17.98
CA ARG A 197 1.83 -17.16 18.21
C ARG A 197 0.97 -17.51 19.43
N GLN A 198 0.52 -18.76 19.57
CA GLN A 198 -0.31 -19.21 20.69
C GLN A 198 0.35 -19.04 22.07
N ASP A 199 1.68 -19.04 22.12
CA ASP A 199 2.45 -18.77 23.34
C ASP A 199 2.54 -17.29 23.72
N GLY A 200 1.90 -16.41 22.94
CA GLY A 200 1.82 -14.96 23.15
C GLY A 200 2.93 -14.15 22.50
N ARG A 201 3.96 -14.78 21.94
CA ARG A 201 5.05 -14.04 21.25
C ARG A 201 4.59 -13.40 19.95
N TRP A 202 5.11 -12.20 19.70
CA TRP A 202 4.84 -11.42 18.48
C TRP A 202 5.99 -11.48 17.49
N PHE A 203 5.64 -11.53 16.23
CA PHE A 203 6.58 -11.53 15.11
C PHE A 203 6.13 -10.52 14.06
N ALA A 204 7.08 -9.87 13.41
CA ALA A 204 6.86 -9.10 12.19
C ALA A 204 7.65 -9.76 11.05
N PHE A 205 6.98 -10.03 9.96
CA PHE A 205 7.58 -10.64 8.77
C PHE A 205 7.21 -9.84 7.54
N SER A 206 8.18 -9.59 6.67
CA SER A 206 7.95 -8.96 5.38
C SER A 206 8.79 -9.61 4.29
N ALA A 207 8.19 -9.80 3.13
CA ALA A 207 8.85 -10.28 1.92
C ALA A 207 8.54 -9.34 0.76
N VAL A 208 9.58 -8.98 0.00
CA VAL A 208 9.48 -8.11 -1.17
C VAL A 208 10.24 -8.77 -2.32
N ILE A 209 9.60 -8.83 -3.48
CA ILE A 209 10.21 -9.26 -4.73
C ILE A 209 9.92 -8.23 -5.81
N ASN A 210 10.89 -7.92 -6.65
CA ASN A 210 10.67 -7.06 -7.80
C ASN A 210 11.60 -7.45 -8.97
N ASP A 211 11.11 -7.19 -10.19
CA ASP A 211 11.85 -7.26 -11.45
C ASP A 211 11.40 -6.07 -12.33
N THR A 212 12.33 -5.17 -12.66
CA THR A 212 12.03 -3.98 -13.45
C THR A 212 11.89 -4.25 -14.94
N GLN A 213 12.14 -5.48 -15.37
CA GLN A 213 12.14 -5.88 -16.79
C GLN A 213 11.01 -6.85 -17.13
N ARG A 214 10.51 -7.61 -16.14
CA ARG A 214 9.56 -8.69 -16.37
C ARG A 214 8.51 -8.73 -15.25
N GLU A 215 7.41 -9.39 -15.57
CA GLU A 215 6.44 -9.81 -14.59
C GLU A 215 7.09 -10.82 -13.61
N ILE A 216 6.78 -10.68 -12.33
CA ILE A 216 7.32 -11.53 -11.27
C ILE A 216 6.61 -12.89 -11.22
N ASP A 217 7.34 -13.91 -10.82
CA ASP A 217 6.77 -15.20 -10.44
C ASP A 217 6.27 -15.15 -8.98
N ALA A 218 4.97 -15.03 -8.80
CA ALA A 218 4.34 -15.01 -7.48
C ALA A 218 4.53 -16.33 -6.70
N ASN A 219 4.78 -17.46 -7.38
CA ASN A 219 4.96 -18.75 -6.71
C ASN A 219 6.20 -18.75 -5.81
N GLY A 220 7.29 -18.07 -6.24
CA GLY A 220 8.49 -17.94 -5.41
C GLY A 220 8.22 -17.25 -4.07
N LEU A 221 7.34 -16.25 -4.05
CA LEU A 221 6.96 -15.57 -2.82
C LEU A 221 6.12 -16.45 -1.90
N TRP A 222 5.22 -17.27 -2.44
CA TRP A 222 4.43 -18.22 -1.66
C TRP A 222 5.29 -19.31 -1.03
N LEU A 223 6.30 -19.81 -1.74
CA LEU A 223 7.28 -20.78 -1.18
C LEU A 223 8.10 -20.14 -0.06
N LEU A 224 8.58 -18.92 -0.25
CA LEU A 224 9.30 -18.17 0.79
C LEU A 224 8.44 -17.97 2.04
N GLN A 225 7.17 -17.61 1.87
CA GLN A 225 6.23 -17.43 2.98
C GLN A 225 6.01 -18.75 3.74
N THR A 226 5.81 -19.87 3.03
CA THR A 226 5.65 -21.19 3.67
C THR A 226 6.90 -21.58 4.47
N ALA A 227 8.09 -21.30 3.94
CA ALA A 227 9.34 -21.53 4.66
C ALA A 227 9.47 -20.64 5.89
N ALA A 228 9.10 -19.36 5.78
CA ALA A 228 9.09 -18.43 6.90
C ALA A 228 8.12 -18.86 8.01
N GLU A 229 6.91 -19.32 7.66
CA GLU A 229 5.94 -19.83 8.64
C GLU A 229 6.53 -20.96 9.47
N ARG A 230 7.15 -21.95 8.81
CA ARG A 230 7.79 -23.10 9.48
C ARG A 230 8.93 -22.65 10.40
N LEU A 231 9.75 -21.71 9.95
CA LEU A 231 10.86 -21.17 10.73
C LEU A 231 10.35 -20.44 11.97
N LEU A 232 9.38 -19.54 11.81
CA LEU A 232 8.80 -18.74 12.90
C LEU A 232 8.02 -19.61 13.90
N ALA A 233 7.37 -20.70 13.43
CA ALA A 233 6.70 -21.65 14.29
C ALA A 233 7.69 -22.43 15.17
N ALA A 234 8.90 -22.74 14.67
CA ALA A 234 9.92 -23.50 15.35
C ALA A 234 10.91 -22.67 16.18
N THR A 235 10.84 -21.33 16.09
CA THR A 235 11.76 -20.42 16.83
C THR A 235 11.44 -20.41 18.32
N ASP A 236 12.44 -20.69 19.17
CA ASP A 236 12.37 -20.65 20.64
C ASP A 236 12.30 -19.19 21.17
#